data_2aaaa0da3d96fe8ae6015074cde983ed
#
_entry.id   2aaaa0da3d96fe8ae6015074cde983ed
#
_cell.length_a   1.000
_cell.length_b   1.000
_cell.length_c   1.000
_cell.angle_alpha   90.00
_cell.angle_beta   90.00
_cell.angle_gamma   90.00
#
_symmetry.space_group_name_H-M   'P 1'
#
loop_
_entity.id
_entity.type
_entity.pdbx_description
1 polymer ?
#
loop_
_entity_poly.entity_id
_entity_poly.type
_entity_poly.pdbx_seq_one_letter_code
_entity_poly.pdbx_strand_id
1 'polypeptide(L)'
;MTLVHDLQRKALDQNIPVSNLLRIAYTIAIKLSLKDFEKWLDNELNGYKDANDLPEYRFVTGFIRSHNPYYGWSDVLVKDKRLARTLEHLPIVDKISEVEKLAESKEEIYRQLPPEMAISFAQKNYGMKALIFIGKQQLHGIVDSIRTKILDWSLVLEQKGILGEKMNFNENERSNAKNIMMNYFIGNIANVPIQQGNDNTINIEQYKNELDTAKFLVEEIKKLMNDMPQDENKETLKADIETIESQLKSPTPKMSIIKELFKSARNVIEGTLGSLTASYPYIANAFNELFG
;
A
#
# COMPACT_ATOMS: atom_id res chain seq x y z
N MET A 1 -20.43 -12.69 -25.66
CA MET A 1 -20.11 -11.90 -24.45
C MET A 1 -18.62 -12.03 -24.21
N THR A 2 -17.90 -10.94 -24.06
CA THR A 2 -16.46 -10.91 -23.85
C THR A 2 -16.12 -11.15 -22.36
N LEU A 3 -14.86 -11.49 -22.06
CA LEU A 3 -14.41 -11.72 -20.66
C LEU A 3 -14.56 -10.46 -19.80
N VAL A 4 -14.23 -9.30 -20.37
CA VAL A 4 -14.28 -8.02 -19.65
C VAL A 4 -15.73 -7.63 -19.35
N HIS A 5 -16.65 -7.74 -20.30
CA HIS A 5 -18.07 -7.48 -20.04
C HIS A 5 -18.70 -8.46 -19.03
N ASP A 6 -18.27 -9.75 -19.02
CA ASP A 6 -18.72 -10.70 -18.00
C ASP A 6 -18.23 -10.31 -16.61
N LEU A 7 -16.98 -9.85 -16.50
CA LEU A 7 -16.41 -9.36 -15.24
C LEU A 7 -17.19 -8.13 -14.73
N GLN A 8 -17.47 -7.14 -15.61
CA GLN A 8 -18.26 -5.95 -15.26
C GLN A 8 -19.63 -6.30 -14.73
N ARG A 9 -20.36 -7.11 -15.50
CA ARG A 9 -21.70 -7.55 -15.11
C ARG A 9 -21.73 -8.21 -13.75
N LYS A 10 -20.73 -9.09 -13.50
CA LYS A 10 -20.61 -9.78 -12.20
C LYS A 10 -20.16 -8.84 -11.09
N ALA A 11 -19.33 -7.84 -11.37
CA ALA A 11 -18.90 -6.84 -10.38
C ALA A 11 -20.05 -5.93 -9.94
N LEU A 12 -21.02 -5.68 -10.81
CA LEU A 12 -22.24 -4.92 -10.48
C LEU A 12 -23.26 -5.74 -9.67
N ASP A 13 -23.19 -7.06 -9.68
CA ASP A 13 -24.07 -7.93 -8.90
C ASP A 13 -23.46 -8.16 -7.50
N GLN A 14 -24.09 -7.58 -6.49
CA GLN A 14 -23.64 -7.69 -5.09
C GLN A 14 -23.74 -9.12 -4.54
N ASN A 15 -24.55 -10.00 -5.13
CA ASN A 15 -24.66 -11.39 -4.70
C ASN A 15 -23.47 -12.25 -5.15
N ILE A 16 -22.67 -11.77 -6.10
CA ILE A 16 -21.47 -12.48 -6.54
C ILE A 16 -20.32 -12.20 -5.54
N PRO A 17 -19.75 -13.24 -4.91
CA PRO A 17 -18.60 -13.05 -4.03
C PRO A 17 -17.42 -12.39 -4.73
N VAL A 18 -16.72 -11.47 -4.05
CA VAL A 18 -15.54 -10.78 -4.58
C VAL A 18 -14.42 -11.77 -4.88
N SER A 19 -14.30 -12.83 -4.11
CA SER A 19 -13.39 -13.94 -4.39
C SER A 19 -13.61 -14.58 -5.77
N ASN A 20 -14.83 -14.61 -6.28
CA ASN A 20 -15.13 -15.08 -7.64
C ASN A 20 -14.75 -14.04 -8.70
N LEU A 21 -14.97 -12.75 -8.43
CA LEU A 21 -14.54 -11.65 -9.31
C LEU A 21 -13.01 -11.66 -9.47
N LEU A 22 -12.29 -11.83 -8.37
CA LEU A 22 -10.82 -11.91 -8.37
C LEU A 22 -10.31 -13.08 -9.22
N ARG A 23 -10.97 -14.26 -9.20
CA ARG A 23 -10.57 -15.40 -10.06
C ARG A 23 -10.74 -15.08 -11.53
N ILE A 24 -11.82 -14.38 -11.92
CA ILE A 24 -12.03 -13.96 -13.31
C ILE A 24 -10.97 -12.91 -13.68
N ALA A 25 -10.76 -11.90 -12.84
CA ALA A 25 -9.74 -10.88 -13.03
C ALA A 25 -8.33 -11.49 -13.14
N TYR A 26 -8.01 -12.49 -12.32
CA TYR A 26 -6.75 -13.24 -12.37
C TYR A 26 -6.57 -13.98 -13.71
N THR A 27 -7.64 -14.62 -14.19
CA THR A 27 -7.63 -15.26 -15.52
C THR A 27 -7.34 -14.25 -16.63
N ILE A 28 -7.95 -13.07 -16.58
CA ILE A 28 -7.72 -11.98 -17.54
C ILE A 28 -6.28 -11.47 -17.43
N ALA A 29 -5.78 -11.23 -16.21
CA ALA A 29 -4.43 -10.73 -15.95
C ALA A 29 -3.35 -11.68 -16.53
N ILE A 30 -3.47 -12.98 -16.29
CA ILE A 30 -2.58 -14.00 -16.86
C ILE A 30 -2.59 -13.96 -18.40
N LYS A 31 -3.78 -13.91 -19.02
CA LYS A 31 -3.91 -13.89 -20.47
C LYS A 31 -3.37 -12.62 -21.12
N LEU A 32 -3.36 -11.51 -20.38
CA LEU A 32 -2.77 -10.22 -20.76
C LEU A 32 -1.30 -10.10 -20.35
N SER A 33 -0.75 -11.05 -19.57
CA SER A 33 0.63 -11.06 -19.03
C SER A 33 0.95 -9.84 -18.15
N LEU A 34 0.04 -9.49 -17.23
CA LEU A 34 0.12 -8.33 -16.33
C LEU A 34 0.69 -8.72 -14.97
N LYS A 35 2.01 -8.92 -14.87
CA LYS A 35 2.68 -9.55 -13.72
C LYS A 35 2.44 -8.87 -12.37
N ASP A 36 2.50 -7.55 -12.30
CA ASP A 36 2.28 -6.81 -11.05
C ASP A 36 0.82 -6.96 -10.57
N PHE A 37 -0.11 -6.95 -11.52
CA PHE A 37 -1.53 -7.15 -11.22
C PHE A 37 -1.82 -8.62 -10.85
N GLU A 38 -1.19 -9.58 -11.52
CA GLU A 38 -1.24 -10.99 -11.13
C GLU A 38 -0.81 -11.18 -9.68
N LYS A 39 0.29 -10.53 -9.25
CA LYS A 39 0.80 -10.59 -7.87
C LYS A 39 -0.21 -10.03 -6.87
N TRP A 40 -0.83 -8.88 -7.17
CA TRP A 40 -1.85 -8.31 -6.30
C TRP A 40 -3.08 -9.23 -6.18
N LEU A 41 -3.59 -9.74 -7.32
CA LEU A 41 -4.71 -10.67 -7.35
C LEU A 41 -4.41 -11.97 -6.59
N ASP A 42 -3.19 -12.49 -6.69
CA ASP A 42 -2.73 -13.67 -5.97
C ASP A 42 -2.72 -13.41 -4.45
N ASN A 43 -2.19 -12.27 -4.01
CA ASN A 43 -2.20 -11.87 -2.60
C ASN A 43 -3.62 -11.73 -2.06
N GLU A 44 -4.54 -11.13 -2.83
CA GLU A 44 -5.93 -11.00 -2.44
C GLU A 44 -6.63 -12.37 -2.31
N LEU A 45 -6.35 -13.30 -3.21
CA LEU A 45 -6.93 -14.64 -3.25
C LEU A 45 -6.35 -15.58 -2.18
N ASN A 46 -5.05 -15.48 -1.90
CA ASN A 46 -4.32 -16.45 -1.07
C ASN A 46 -3.89 -15.89 0.29
N GLY A 47 -4.08 -14.58 0.51
CA GLY A 47 -3.63 -13.86 1.70
C GLY A 47 -2.23 -13.29 1.54
N TYR A 48 -1.93 -12.28 2.34
CA TYR A 48 -0.66 -11.57 2.33
C TYR A 48 0.31 -12.24 3.31
N LYS A 49 1.55 -12.45 2.87
CA LYS A 49 2.60 -13.03 3.72
C LYS A 49 3.28 -11.99 4.60
N ASP A 50 3.37 -10.76 4.10
CA ASP A 50 3.97 -9.62 4.79
C ASP A 50 2.95 -8.48 4.89
N ALA A 51 2.80 -7.91 6.09
CA ALA A 51 1.94 -6.75 6.31
C ALA A 51 2.44 -5.50 5.56
N ASN A 52 3.72 -5.44 5.19
CA ASN A 52 4.27 -4.35 4.38
C ASN A 52 3.80 -4.36 2.93
N ASP A 53 3.32 -5.49 2.43
CA ASP A 53 2.75 -5.62 1.08
C ASP A 53 1.25 -5.27 1.03
N LEU A 54 0.63 -4.94 2.20
CA LEU A 54 -0.81 -4.66 2.27
C LEU A 54 -1.17 -3.29 1.69
N PRO A 55 -2.19 -3.23 0.83
CA PRO A 55 -2.79 -1.96 0.45
C PRO A 55 -3.48 -1.28 1.65
N GLU A 56 -3.58 0.05 1.62
CA GLU A 56 -4.17 0.84 2.72
C GLU A 56 -5.58 0.39 3.11
N TYR A 57 -6.42 -0.02 2.15
CA TYR A 57 -7.77 -0.50 2.44
C TYR A 57 -7.82 -1.84 3.22
N ARG A 58 -6.68 -2.49 3.43
CA ARG A 58 -6.54 -3.72 4.23
C ARG A 58 -6.24 -3.43 5.71
N PHE A 59 -6.14 -2.17 6.10
CA PHE A 59 -6.00 -1.80 7.51
C PHE A 59 -7.34 -1.39 8.09
N VAL A 60 -7.59 -1.82 9.33
CA VAL A 60 -8.83 -1.54 10.06
C VAL A 60 -8.51 -1.00 11.45
N THR A 61 -9.46 -0.30 12.05
CA THR A 61 -9.37 0.16 13.44
C THR A 61 -9.99 -0.84 14.38
N GLY A 62 -9.24 -1.27 15.38
CA GLY A 62 -9.72 -2.11 16.47
C GLY A 62 -10.01 -1.32 17.74
N PHE A 63 -10.76 -1.93 18.62
CA PHE A 63 -11.01 -1.42 19.97
C PHE A 63 -10.90 -2.53 21.00
N ILE A 64 -10.45 -2.18 22.21
CA ILE A 64 -10.26 -3.17 23.28
C ILE A 64 -11.52 -3.29 24.10
N ARG A 65 -11.95 -4.53 24.35
CA ARG A 65 -12.94 -4.84 25.39
C ARG A 65 -12.34 -5.81 26.40
N SER A 66 -12.68 -5.61 27.67
CA SER A 66 -12.27 -6.46 28.77
C SER A 66 -13.46 -7.26 29.28
N HIS A 67 -13.23 -8.52 29.61
CA HIS A 67 -14.24 -9.37 30.20
C HIS A 67 -14.20 -9.33 31.72
N ASN A 68 -15.23 -8.73 32.30
CA ASN A 68 -15.48 -8.79 33.75
C ASN A 68 -16.37 -10.00 34.04
N PRO A 69 -15.99 -10.91 34.96
CA PRO A 69 -16.81 -12.10 35.30
C PRO A 69 -18.24 -11.79 35.76
N TYR A 70 -18.47 -10.62 36.32
CA TYR A 70 -19.78 -10.22 36.87
C TYR A 70 -20.64 -9.38 35.91
N TYR A 71 -19.98 -8.56 35.04
CA TYR A 71 -20.65 -7.59 34.18
C TYR A 71 -20.50 -7.88 32.70
N GLY A 72 -19.73 -8.92 32.33
CA GLY A 72 -19.46 -9.29 30.95
C GLY A 72 -18.44 -8.37 30.28
N TRP A 73 -18.56 -8.19 28.95
CA TRP A 73 -17.66 -7.39 28.14
C TRP A 73 -17.93 -5.90 28.28
N SER A 74 -16.90 -5.12 28.55
CA SER A 74 -16.94 -3.64 28.62
C SER A 74 -15.79 -3.02 27.84
N ASP A 75 -16.03 -1.86 27.25
CA ASP A 75 -15.04 -1.12 26.49
C ASP A 75 -13.94 -0.60 27.40
N VAL A 76 -12.70 -0.64 26.90
CA VAL A 76 -11.50 -0.19 27.62
C VAL A 76 -10.95 1.06 26.94
N LEU A 77 -10.89 2.16 27.70
CA LEU A 77 -10.25 3.39 27.24
C LEU A 77 -8.73 3.20 27.19
N VAL A 78 -8.16 3.22 25.99
CA VAL A 78 -6.73 3.09 25.77
C VAL A 78 -6.04 4.44 25.98
N LYS A 79 -5.29 4.58 27.09
CA LYS A 79 -4.49 5.77 27.40
C LYS A 79 -3.08 5.71 26.85
N ASP A 80 -2.58 4.50 26.56
CA ASP A 80 -1.25 4.28 25.99
C ASP A 80 -1.26 4.65 24.49
N LYS A 81 -0.47 5.67 24.13
CA LYS A 81 -0.39 6.18 22.75
C LYS A 81 0.16 5.16 21.76
N ARG A 82 1.04 4.24 22.19
CA ARG A 82 1.60 3.21 21.30
C ARG A 82 0.52 2.17 20.96
N LEU A 83 -0.18 1.71 22.00
CA LEU A 83 -1.29 0.77 21.80
C LEU A 83 -2.41 1.40 20.99
N ALA A 84 -2.77 2.66 21.23
CA ALA A 84 -3.76 3.37 20.43
C ALA A 84 -3.40 3.36 18.94
N ARG A 85 -2.16 3.72 18.58
CA ARG A 85 -1.67 3.69 17.19
C ARG A 85 -1.73 2.28 16.58
N THR A 86 -1.35 1.24 17.35
CA THR A 86 -1.43 -0.15 16.88
C THR A 86 -2.88 -0.56 16.60
N LEU A 87 -3.84 -0.07 17.39
CA LEU A 87 -5.26 -0.35 17.21
C LEU A 87 -5.87 0.43 16.03
N GLU A 88 -5.35 1.62 15.76
CA GLU A 88 -5.80 2.45 14.63
C GLU A 88 -5.42 1.87 13.27
N HIS A 89 -4.44 0.93 13.23
CA HIS A 89 -3.87 0.42 11.99
C HIS A 89 -3.60 -1.09 12.06
N LEU A 90 -4.68 -1.86 12.23
CA LEU A 90 -4.60 -3.33 12.29
C LEU A 90 -4.60 -3.96 10.89
N PRO A 91 -3.58 -4.73 10.54
CA PRO A 91 -3.50 -5.36 9.23
C PRO A 91 -4.47 -6.55 9.11
N ILE A 92 -5.17 -6.65 8.00
CA ILE A 92 -6.01 -7.81 7.61
C ILE A 92 -5.30 -8.55 6.48
N VAL A 93 -4.47 -9.51 6.86
CA VAL A 93 -3.64 -10.32 5.93
C VAL A 93 -4.40 -11.50 5.33
N ASP A 94 -5.55 -11.82 5.87
CA ASP A 94 -6.34 -12.99 5.51
C ASP A 94 -6.80 -12.93 4.05
N LYS A 95 -6.94 -14.09 3.41
CA LYS A 95 -7.48 -14.18 2.04
C LYS A 95 -8.91 -13.63 1.98
N ILE A 96 -9.25 -13.03 0.85
CA ILE A 96 -10.54 -12.33 0.72
C ILE A 96 -11.75 -13.22 1.01
N SER A 97 -11.70 -14.49 0.67
CA SER A 97 -12.81 -15.41 0.94
C SER A 97 -13.03 -15.68 2.44
N GLU A 98 -12.05 -15.47 3.29
CA GLU A 98 -12.19 -15.50 4.76
C GLU A 98 -12.72 -14.16 5.26
N VAL A 99 -12.23 -13.05 4.71
CA VAL A 99 -12.74 -11.71 5.04
C VAL A 99 -14.24 -11.59 4.71
N GLU A 100 -14.68 -12.10 3.55
CA GLU A 100 -16.10 -12.18 3.16
C GLU A 100 -16.93 -12.93 4.22
N LYS A 101 -16.46 -14.12 4.62
CA LYS A 101 -17.15 -14.92 5.64
C LYS A 101 -17.19 -14.25 7.00
N LEU A 102 -16.11 -13.60 7.41
CA LEU A 102 -16.05 -12.86 8.67
C LEU A 102 -16.99 -11.64 8.63
N ALA A 103 -17.03 -10.90 7.53
CA ALA A 103 -17.93 -9.77 7.36
C ALA A 103 -19.41 -10.17 7.52
N GLU A 104 -19.81 -11.34 7.01
CA GLU A 104 -21.18 -11.88 7.09
C GLU A 104 -21.47 -12.67 8.39
N SER A 105 -20.44 -12.94 9.21
CA SER A 105 -20.60 -13.71 10.44
C SER A 105 -21.63 -13.07 11.39
N LYS A 106 -22.38 -13.89 12.11
CA LYS A 106 -23.25 -13.40 13.21
C LYS A 106 -22.46 -13.13 14.47
N GLU A 107 -21.28 -13.73 14.63
CA GLU A 107 -20.42 -13.62 15.81
C GLU A 107 -19.59 -12.33 15.77
N GLU A 108 -19.23 -11.80 16.93
CA GLU A 108 -18.28 -10.70 17.05
C GLU A 108 -16.89 -11.14 16.60
N ILE A 109 -16.18 -10.26 15.90
CA ILE A 109 -14.85 -10.53 15.38
C ILE A 109 -13.83 -9.95 16.33
N TYR A 110 -12.89 -10.79 16.78
CA TYR A 110 -11.87 -10.36 17.71
C TYR A 110 -10.53 -11.04 17.45
N ARG A 111 -9.47 -10.41 17.90
CA ARG A 111 -8.11 -10.94 17.96
C ARG A 111 -7.57 -10.86 19.38
N GLN A 112 -6.60 -11.72 19.69
CA GLN A 112 -5.87 -11.64 20.95
C GLN A 112 -4.95 -10.44 20.97
N LEU A 113 -4.77 -9.82 22.13
CA LEU A 113 -3.71 -8.86 22.35
C LEU A 113 -2.35 -9.55 22.17
N PRO A 114 -1.31 -8.82 21.70
CA PRO A 114 0.06 -9.31 21.77
C PRO A 114 0.39 -9.81 23.19
N PRO A 115 1.12 -10.92 23.36
CA PRO A 115 1.32 -11.59 24.66
C PRO A 115 1.80 -10.64 25.77
N GLU A 116 2.77 -9.79 25.49
CA GLU A 116 3.30 -8.81 26.46
C GLU A 116 2.22 -7.81 26.92
N MET A 117 1.38 -7.34 25.99
CA MET A 117 0.28 -6.45 26.29
C MET A 117 -0.83 -7.14 27.08
N ALA A 118 -1.15 -8.40 26.74
CA ALA A 118 -2.14 -9.20 27.45
C ALA A 118 -1.71 -9.42 28.90
N ILE A 119 -0.44 -9.77 29.15
CA ILE A 119 0.11 -9.97 30.48
C ILE A 119 0.08 -8.64 31.28
N SER A 120 0.58 -7.57 30.69
CA SER A 120 0.57 -6.23 31.33
C SER A 120 -0.84 -5.76 31.65
N PHE A 121 -1.80 -6.02 30.75
CA PHE A 121 -3.21 -5.68 31.00
C PHE A 121 -3.78 -6.48 32.15
N ALA A 122 -3.60 -7.81 32.16
CA ALA A 122 -4.08 -8.68 33.23
C ALA A 122 -3.52 -8.31 34.60
N GLN A 123 -2.21 -8.02 34.69
CA GLN A 123 -1.59 -7.60 35.94
C GLN A 123 -2.20 -6.31 36.50
N LYS A 124 -2.53 -5.34 35.65
CA LYS A 124 -3.12 -4.05 36.06
C LYS A 124 -4.62 -4.10 36.33
N ASN A 125 -5.30 -5.17 35.86
CA ASN A 125 -6.76 -5.28 35.87
C ASN A 125 -7.23 -6.58 36.53
N TYR A 126 -6.61 -6.98 37.63
CA TYR A 126 -7.05 -8.13 38.45
C TYR A 126 -7.21 -9.44 37.69
N GLY A 127 -6.34 -9.73 36.74
CA GLY A 127 -6.37 -10.94 35.94
C GLY A 127 -7.45 -10.97 34.83
N MET A 128 -8.13 -9.86 34.58
CA MET A 128 -9.14 -9.77 33.52
C MET A 128 -8.53 -9.98 32.15
N LYS A 129 -9.24 -10.72 31.28
CA LYS A 129 -8.87 -10.91 29.88
C LYS A 129 -9.34 -9.70 29.05
N ALA A 130 -8.53 -9.35 28.07
CA ALA A 130 -8.90 -8.35 27.08
C ALA A 130 -8.66 -8.88 25.68
N LEU A 131 -9.50 -8.45 24.74
CA LEU A 131 -9.45 -8.79 23.31
C LEU A 131 -9.57 -7.53 22.48
N ILE A 132 -9.02 -7.59 21.26
CA ILE A 132 -9.18 -6.53 20.25
C ILE A 132 -10.39 -6.91 19.39
N PHE A 133 -11.41 -6.09 19.40
CA PHE A 133 -12.61 -6.26 18.58
C PHE A 133 -12.48 -5.45 17.29
N ILE A 134 -13.04 -5.99 16.21
CA ILE A 134 -13.03 -5.38 14.87
C ILE A 134 -14.48 -5.26 14.40
N GLY A 135 -14.86 -4.08 13.94
CA GLY A 135 -16.19 -3.84 13.38
C GLY A 135 -16.36 -4.51 12.02
N LYS A 136 -17.45 -5.27 11.83
CA LYS A 136 -17.77 -5.96 10.56
C LYS A 136 -17.89 -5.00 9.38
N GLN A 137 -18.38 -3.79 9.61
CA GLN A 137 -18.48 -2.74 8.58
C GLN A 137 -17.13 -2.42 7.94
N GLN A 138 -16.05 -2.50 8.70
CA GLN A 138 -14.71 -2.28 8.15
C GLN A 138 -14.27 -3.43 7.23
N LEU A 139 -14.66 -4.68 7.55
CA LEU A 139 -14.42 -5.83 6.68
C LEU A 139 -15.27 -5.76 5.40
N HIS A 140 -16.53 -5.33 5.50
CA HIS A 140 -17.34 -5.00 4.32
C HIS A 140 -16.67 -3.91 3.47
N GLY A 141 -16.10 -2.87 4.10
CA GLY A 141 -15.34 -1.83 3.41
C GLY A 141 -14.14 -2.37 2.60
N ILE A 142 -13.44 -3.39 3.12
CA ILE A 142 -12.38 -4.08 2.36
C ILE A 142 -12.97 -4.78 1.12
N VAL A 143 -14.04 -5.55 1.29
CA VAL A 143 -14.71 -6.28 0.21
C VAL A 143 -15.19 -5.32 -0.87
N ASP A 144 -15.84 -4.21 -0.49
CA ASP A 144 -16.35 -3.20 -1.42
C ASP A 144 -15.22 -2.46 -2.14
N SER A 145 -14.13 -2.18 -1.45
CA SER A 145 -12.94 -1.56 -2.06
C SER A 145 -12.36 -2.42 -3.18
N ILE A 146 -12.26 -3.73 -2.96
CA ILE A 146 -11.74 -4.65 -3.97
C ILE A 146 -12.73 -4.77 -5.14
N ARG A 147 -14.03 -4.88 -4.87
CA ARG A 147 -15.08 -4.91 -5.90
C ARG A 147 -15.02 -3.70 -6.81
N THR A 148 -14.92 -2.52 -6.21
CA THR A 148 -14.81 -1.25 -6.93
C THR A 148 -13.55 -1.21 -7.79
N LYS A 149 -12.40 -1.61 -7.26
CA LYS A 149 -11.13 -1.65 -8.03
C LYS A 149 -11.21 -2.60 -9.24
N ILE A 150 -11.87 -3.75 -9.08
CA ILE A 150 -12.08 -4.70 -10.20
C ILE A 150 -13.01 -4.11 -11.25
N LEU A 151 -14.09 -3.45 -10.82
CA LEU A 151 -15.02 -2.79 -11.74
C LEU A 151 -14.32 -1.67 -12.52
N ASP A 152 -13.65 -0.78 -11.83
CA ASP A 152 -12.91 0.33 -12.44
C ASP A 152 -11.87 -0.17 -13.46
N TRP A 153 -11.11 -1.20 -13.07
CA TRP A 153 -10.15 -1.83 -13.97
C TRP A 153 -10.82 -2.37 -15.24
N SER A 154 -11.93 -3.05 -15.09
CA SER A 154 -12.66 -3.63 -16.23
C SER A 154 -13.20 -2.55 -17.17
N LEU A 155 -13.63 -1.40 -16.63
CA LEU A 155 -14.07 -0.23 -17.41
C LEU A 155 -12.89 0.40 -18.18
N VAL A 156 -11.72 0.49 -17.56
CA VAL A 156 -10.50 0.97 -18.24
C VAL A 156 -10.12 0.04 -19.39
N LEU A 157 -10.19 -1.28 -19.20
CA LEU A 157 -9.94 -2.24 -20.30
C LEU A 157 -10.91 -2.04 -21.46
N GLU A 158 -12.20 -1.88 -21.17
CA GLU A 158 -13.24 -1.64 -22.18
C GLU A 158 -13.00 -0.35 -22.98
N GLN A 159 -12.73 0.77 -22.27
CA GLN A 159 -12.43 2.06 -22.91
C GLN A 159 -11.26 2.00 -23.90
N LYS A 160 -10.35 1.09 -23.69
CA LYS A 160 -9.18 0.88 -24.55
C LYS A 160 -9.37 -0.25 -25.57
N GLY A 161 -10.59 -0.77 -25.69
CA GLY A 161 -10.93 -1.82 -26.65
C GLY A 161 -10.36 -3.19 -26.31
N ILE A 162 -9.96 -3.43 -25.06
CA ILE A 162 -9.42 -4.70 -24.57
C ILE A 162 -10.59 -5.51 -24.00
N LEU A 163 -11.17 -6.37 -24.79
CA LEU A 163 -12.42 -7.04 -24.45
C LEU A 163 -12.28 -8.54 -24.19
N GLY A 164 -11.32 -9.20 -24.82
CA GLY A 164 -11.11 -10.65 -24.71
C GLY A 164 -12.21 -11.47 -25.36
N GLU A 165 -12.32 -11.43 -26.67
CA GLU A 165 -13.28 -12.22 -27.42
C GLU A 165 -12.96 -13.72 -27.35
N LYS A 166 -14.01 -14.56 -27.25
CA LYS A 166 -13.87 -16.04 -27.17
C LYS A 166 -12.83 -16.49 -26.13
N MET A 167 -12.73 -15.79 -25.01
CA MET A 167 -11.77 -16.05 -23.94
C MET A 167 -10.29 -15.84 -24.32
N ASN A 168 -9.99 -15.12 -25.38
CA ASN A 168 -8.64 -14.82 -25.85
C ASN A 168 -8.43 -13.32 -26.05
N PHE A 169 -7.18 -12.88 -25.91
CA PHE A 169 -6.73 -11.53 -26.22
C PHE A 169 -5.72 -11.59 -27.35
N ASN A 170 -5.86 -10.71 -28.34
CA ASN A 170 -4.90 -10.58 -29.43
C ASN A 170 -3.64 -9.82 -28.98
N GLU A 171 -2.61 -9.76 -29.83
CA GLU A 171 -1.34 -9.12 -29.50
C GLU A 171 -1.47 -7.62 -29.26
N ASN A 172 -2.34 -6.92 -29.99
CA ASN A 172 -2.60 -5.51 -29.78
C ASN A 172 -3.26 -5.25 -28.42
N GLU A 173 -4.26 -6.06 -28.04
CA GLU A 173 -4.88 -5.97 -26.71
C GLU A 173 -3.86 -6.20 -25.60
N ARG A 174 -2.95 -7.18 -25.75
CA ARG A 174 -1.90 -7.47 -24.78
C ARG A 174 -0.88 -6.32 -24.65
N SER A 175 -0.46 -5.74 -25.78
CA SER A 175 0.47 -4.61 -25.80
C SER A 175 -0.14 -3.39 -25.15
N ASN A 176 -1.40 -3.05 -25.52
CA ASN A 176 -2.12 -1.92 -24.95
C ASN A 176 -2.36 -2.12 -23.45
N ALA A 177 -2.72 -3.34 -23.01
CA ALA A 177 -2.99 -3.64 -21.62
C ALA A 177 -1.78 -3.38 -20.73
N LYS A 178 -0.56 -3.73 -21.16
CA LYS A 178 0.67 -3.51 -20.38
C LYS A 178 0.88 -2.04 -20.07
N ASN A 179 0.71 -1.17 -21.05
CA ASN A 179 0.92 0.28 -20.89
C ASN A 179 -0.11 0.92 -19.94
N ILE A 180 -1.36 0.43 -19.99
CA ILE A 180 -2.47 0.98 -19.19
C ILE A 180 -2.41 0.48 -17.75
N MET A 181 -2.12 -0.81 -17.59
CA MET A 181 -2.20 -1.45 -16.27
C MET A 181 -1.17 -0.94 -15.29
N MET A 182 0.00 -0.56 -15.77
CA MET A 182 1.02 0.00 -14.91
C MET A 182 0.53 1.32 -14.29
N ASN A 183 -0.09 2.21 -15.10
CA ASN A 183 -0.67 3.47 -14.60
C ASN A 183 -1.84 3.21 -13.63
N TYR A 184 -2.73 2.28 -13.98
CA TYR A 184 -3.88 1.95 -13.15
C TYR A 184 -3.46 1.33 -11.81
N PHE A 185 -2.51 0.38 -11.84
CA PHE A 185 -2.03 -0.31 -10.64
C PHE A 185 -1.37 0.67 -9.67
N ILE A 186 -0.47 1.53 -10.17
CA ILE A 186 0.22 2.53 -9.35
C ILE A 186 -0.79 3.51 -8.74
N GLY A 187 -1.72 4.04 -9.54
CA GLY A 187 -2.65 5.06 -9.07
C GLY A 187 -3.77 4.55 -8.17
N ASN A 188 -4.40 3.45 -8.52
CA ASN A 188 -5.64 3.03 -7.86
C ASN A 188 -5.47 1.87 -6.88
N ILE A 189 -4.47 1.02 -7.06
CA ILE A 189 -4.23 -0.14 -6.19
C ILE A 189 -3.14 0.14 -5.19
N ALA A 190 -2.02 0.70 -5.63
CA ALA A 190 -0.92 1.09 -4.74
C ALA A 190 -1.13 2.44 -4.04
N ASN A 191 -2.27 3.10 -4.26
CA ASN A 191 -2.63 4.41 -3.69
C ASN A 191 -1.57 5.51 -3.90
N VAL A 192 -0.79 5.42 -4.98
CA VAL A 192 0.11 6.51 -5.38
C VAL A 192 -0.75 7.64 -5.94
N PRO A 193 -0.72 8.86 -5.40
CA PRO A 193 -1.53 9.95 -5.90
C PRO A 193 -1.11 10.29 -7.34
N ILE A 194 -1.94 9.91 -8.29
CA ILE A 194 -1.83 10.37 -9.67
C ILE A 194 -2.50 11.74 -9.69
N GLN A 195 -1.74 12.80 -9.97
CA GLN A 195 -2.35 14.09 -10.28
C GLN A 195 -3.13 13.95 -11.60
N GLN A 196 -4.46 13.91 -11.50
CA GLN A 196 -5.34 13.99 -12.65
C GLN A 196 -5.30 15.42 -13.19
N GLY A 197 -4.34 15.68 -14.08
CA GLY A 197 -4.41 16.80 -15.01
C GLY A 197 -4.77 16.21 -16.38
N ASN A 198 -5.65 16.86 -17.11
CA ASN A 198 -5.88 16.55 -18.53
C ASN A 198 -4.51 16.48 -19.23
N ASP A 199 -4.19 15.33 -19.87
CA ASP A 199 -2.96 15.03 -20.61
C ASP A 199 -1.70 14.58 -19.84
N ASN A 200 -1.78 14.16 -18.57
CA ASN A 200 -0.63 13.55 -17.91
C ASN A 200 -0.69 12.02 -17.96
N THR A 201 -0.15 11.43 -19.00
CA THR A 201 0.46 10.10 -18.93
C THR A 201 1.64 10.23 -17.96
N ILE A 202 1.48 9.70 -16.73
CA ILE A 202 2.64 9.47 -15.87
C ILE A 202 3.52 8.49 -16.64
N ASN A 203 4.68 8.96 -17.06
CA ASN A 203 5.67 8.11 -17.68
C ASN A 203 6.24 7.21 -16.58
N ILE A 204 5.84 5.95 -16.59
CA ILE A 204 6.18 4.96 -15.55
C ILE A 204 7.65 4.60 -15.61
N GLU A 205 8.23 4.61 -16.78
CA GLU A 205 9.67 4.56 -16.92
C GLU A 205 10.30 5.70 -16.11
N GLN A 206 9.74 6.88 -16.20
CA GLN A 206 10.17 8.05 -15.41
C GLN A 206 9.99 7.82 -13.91
N TYR A 207 8.84 7.30 -13.45
CA TYR A 207 8.62 7.04 -12.01
C TYR A 207 9.53 5.92 -11.48
N LYS A 208 9.74 4.83 -12.24
CA LYS A 208 10.73 3.81 -11.89
C LYS A 208 12.14 4.38 -11.85
N ASN A 209 12.50 5.18 -12.85
CA ASN A 209 13.78 5.86 -12.90
C ASN A 209 13.92 6.82 -11.71
N GLU A 210 12.89 7.58 -11.35
CA GLU A 210 12.88 8.45 -10.18
C GLU A 210 13.06 7.67 -8.86
N LEU A 211 12.42 6.51 -8.69
CA LEU A 211 12.61 5.65 -7.51
C LEU A 211 14.01 5.03 -7.45
N ASP A 212 14.54 4.59 -8.58
CA ASP A 212 15.88 4.00 -8.64
C ASP A 212 16.95 5.08 -8.45
N THR A 213 16.74 6.28 -9.01
CA THR A 213 17.58 7.46 -8.75
C THR A 213 17.51 7.88 -7.28
N ALA A 214 16.33 7.83 -6.65
CA ALA A 214 16.18 8.11 -5.22
C ALA A 214 16.94 7.11 -4.34
N LYS A 215 16.86 5.80 -4.65
CA LYS A 215 17.65 4.78 -3.94
C LYS A 215 19.14 5.01 -4.09
N PHE A 216 19.59 5.29 -5.32
CA PHE A 216 20.99 5.62 -5.60
C PHE A 216 21.44 6.84 -4.79
N LEU A 217 20.66 7.92 -4.76
CA LEU A 217 20.97 9.11 -3.97
C LEU A 217 21.09 8.83 -2.47
N VAL A 218 20.20 8.01 -1.91
CA VAL A 218 20.28 7.60 -0.49
C VAL A 218 21.62 6.93 -0.19
N GLU A 219 22.04 5.96 -1.01
CA GLU A 219 23.31 5.24 -0.82
C GLU A 219 24.53 6.18 -0.93
N GLU A 220 24.53 7.07 -1.92
CA GLU A 220 25.64 8.01 -2.12
C GLU A 220 25.70 9.09 -1.01
N ILE A 221 24.55 9.63 -0.59
CA ILE A 221 24.50 10.59 0.51
C ILE A 221 24.99 9.97 1.83
N LYS A 222 24.63 8.70 2.11
CA LYS A 222 25.17 7.98 3.28
C LYS A 222 26.69 7.86 3.26
N LYS A 223 27.29 7.67 2.09
CA LYS A 223 28.75 7.68 1.96
C LYS A 223 29.32 9.07 2.27
N LEU A 224 28.71 10.14 1.71
CA LEU A 224 29.13 11.51 2.00
C LEU A 224 29.01 11.89 3.48
N MET A 225 27.99 11.39 4.16
CA MET A 225 27.81 11.63 5.60
C MET A 225 28.98 11.14 6.45
N ASN A 226 29.75 10.12 5.98
CA ASN A 226 30.93 9.65 6.71
C ASN A 226 32.02 10.73 6.79
N ASP A 227 32.10 11.59 5.76
CA ASP A 227 33.10 12.64 5.65
C ASP A 227 32.63 13.96 6.27
N MET A 228 31.38 14.07 6.71
CA MET A 228 30.82 15.27 7.34
C MET A 228 31.19 15.36 8.82
N PRO A 229 31.42 16.59 9.33
CA PRO A 229 31.62 16.82 10.77
C PRO A 229 30.37 16.39 11.56
N GLN A 230 30.57 16.03 12.83
CA GLN A 230 29.47 15.68 13.74
C GLN A 230 28.86 17.00 14.28
N ASP A 231 27.87 17.51 13.57
CA ASP A 231 27.17 18.74 13.90
C ASP A 231 25.65 18.59 13.65
N GLU A 232 24.90 19.67 13.88
CA GLU A 232 23.44 19.72 13.70
C GLU A 232 23.03 19.46 12.23
N ASN A 233 23.86 19.84 11.28
CA ASN A 233 23.62 19.61 9.86
C ASN A 233 23.65 18.13 9.52
N LYS A 234 24.59 17.37 10.07
CA LYS A 234 24.69 15.93 9.88
C LYS A 234 23.50 15.20 10.51
N GLU A 235 23.06 15.60 11.69
CA GLU A 235 21.89 15.00 12.36
C GLU A 235 20.60 15.30 11.58
N THR A 236 20.44 16.51 11.04
CA THR A 236 19.31 16.87 10.17
C THR A 236 19.32 16.03 8.90
N LEU A 237 20.46 15.91 8.23
CA LEU A 237 20.61 15.11 7.02
C LEU A 237 20.28 13.64 7.26
N LYS A 238 20.73 13.11 8.42
CA LYS A 238 20.44 11.73 8.83
C LYS A 238 18.93 11.49 9.00
N ALA A 239 18.22 12.39 9.67
CA ALA A 239 16.78 12.30 9.86
C ALA A 239 16.02 12.36 8.52
N ASP A 240 16.45 13.23 7.60
CA ASP A 240 15.87 13.33 6.25
C ASP A 240 16.07 12.02 5.49
N ILE A 241 17.28 11.45 5.50
CA ILE A 241 17.59 10.18 4.81
C ILE A 241 16.84 9.00 5.42
N GLU A 242 16.75 8.88 6.75
CA GLU A 242 15.95 7.84 7.41
C GLU A 242 14.46 7.94 7.02
N THR A 243 13.94 9.14 6.89
CA THR A 243 12.55 9.38 6.45
C THR A 243 12.38 8.99 4.97
N ILE A 244 13.32 9.34 4.10
CA ILE A 244 13.31 8.94 2.68
C ILE A 244 13.36 7.40 2.57
N GLU A 245 14.23 6.72 3.33
CA GLU A 245 14.30 5.27 3.33
C GLU A 245 12.99 4.61 3.78
N SER A 246 12.35 5.19 4.80
CA SER A 246 11.03 4.73 5.24
C SER A 246 9.98 4.88 4.13
N GLN A 247 10.00 5.99 3.39
CA GLN A 247 9.13 6.21 2.24
C GLN A 247 9.44 5.23 1.09
N LEU A 248 10.72 4.99 0.78
CA LEU A 248 11.13 4.05 -0.27
C LEU A 248 10.79 2.59 0.06
N LYS A 249 10.70 2.23 1.33
CA LYS A 249 10.23 0.92 1.82
C LYS A 249 8.72 0.83 1.91
N SER A 250 8.02 1.97 1.82
CA SER A 250 6.56 2.00 1.82
C SER A 250 6.02 1.32 0.55
N PRO A 251 4.93 0.57 0.64
CA PRO A 251 4.24 0.05 -0.55
C PRO A 251 3.72 1.18 -1.47
N THR A 252 3.64 2.41 -0.94
CA THR A 252 3.19 3.60 -1.66
C THR A 252 4.14 4.78 -1.40
N PRO A 253 5.35 4.79 -2.01
CA PRO A 253 6.29 5.88 -1.81
C PRO A 253 5.70 7.21 -2.30
N LYS A 254 5.68 8.22 -1.45
CA LYS A 254 5.21 9.56 -1.83
C LYS A 254 6.37 10.36 -2.40
N MET A 255 6.51 10.38 -3.74
CA MET A 255 7.60 11.08 -4.42
C MET A 255 7.65 12.59 -4.10
N SER A 256 6.53 13.23 -3.81
CA SER A 256 6.50 14.63 -3.36
C SER A 256 7.26 14.83 -2.04
N ILE A 257 7.06 13.93 -1.06
CA ILE A 257 7.77 13.95 0.22
C ILE A 257 9.25 13.63 0.00
N ILE A 258 9.54 12.59 -0.78
CA ILE A 258 10.92 12.18 -1.11
C ILE A 258 11.66 13.33 -1.77
N LYS A 259 11.06 13.99 -2.77
CA LYS A 259 11.65 15.15 -3.45
C LYS A 259 11.87 16.33 -2.50
N GLU A 260 10.92 16.64 -1.63
CA GLU A 260 11.07 17.71 -0.65
C GLU A 260 12.24 17.47 0.31
N LEU A 261 12.33 16.25 0.85
CA LEU A 261 13.44 15.85 1.74
C LEU A 261 14.79 15.84 1.03
N PHE A 262 14.84 15.44 -0.24
CA PHE A 262 16.07 15.54 -1.03
C PHE A 262 16.47 16.98 -1.33
N LYS A 263 15.53 17.94 -1.46
CA LYS A 263 15.88 19.38 -1.53
C LYS A 263 16.53 19.86 -0.24
N SER A 264 15.98 19.46 0.92
CA SER A 264 16.57 19.74 2.23
C SER A 264 17.98 19.14 2.31
N ALA A 265 18.11 17.85 2.00
CA ALA A 265 19.39 17.14 2.01
C ALA A 265 20.45 17.80 1.11
N ARG A 266 20.08 18.20 -0.11
CA ARG A 266 20.97 18.91 -1.02
C ARG A 266 21.48 20.22 -0.42
N ASN A 267 20.60 21.03 0.16
CA ASN A 267 20.97 22.31 0.77
C ASN A 267 21.96 22.11 1.93
N VAL A 268 21.73 21.09 2.76
CA VAL A 268 22.64 20.75 3.87
C VAL A 268 24.00 20.30 3.37
N ILE A 269 24.06 19.45 2.35
CA ILE A 269 25.31 18.96 1.77
C ILE A 269 26.09 20.11 1.12
N GLU A 270 25.43 20.92 0.28
CA GLU A 270 26.08 22.07 -0.39
C GLU A 270 26.54 23.13 0.61
N GLY A 271 25.81 23.32 1.71
CA GLY A 271 26.20 24.23 2.78
C GLY A 271 27.40 23.75 3.61
N THR A 272 27.61 22.40 3.70
CA THR A 272 28.65 21.80 4.55
C THR A 272 29.89 21.39 3.76
N LEU A 273 29.71 20.76 2.59
CA LEU A 273 30.77 20.17 1.77
C LEU A 273 31.08 21.02 0.51
N GLY A 274 30.33 22.09 0.26
CA GLY A 274 30.44 22.92 -0.93
C GLY A 274 29.67 22.39 -2.12
N SER A 275 29.91 22.94 -3.32
CA SER A 275 29.13 22.66 -4.52
C SER A 275 29.19 21.19 -4.92
N LEU A 276 28.04 20.53 -4.93
CA LEU A 276 27.88 19.15 -5.43
C LEU A 276 28.33 19.02 -6.90
N THR A 277 28.01 20.00 -7.73
CA THR A 277 28.38 19.99 -9.15
C THR A 277 29.89 19.97 -9.36
N ALA A 278 30.67 20.64 -8.50
CA ALA A 278 32.11 20.68 -8.60
C ALA A 278 32.79 19.45 -8.01
N SER A 279 32.32 18.99 -6.83
CA SER A 279 32.99 17.94 -6.05
C SER A 279 32.41 16.53 -6.32
N TYR A 280 31.11 16.44 -6.62
CA TYR A 280 30.39 15.17 -6.79
C TYR A 280 29.43 15.25 -7.98
N PRO A 281 29.94 15.42 -9.23
CA PRO A 281 29.10 15.67 -10.40
C PRO A 281 28.09 14.54 -10.69
N TYR A 282 28.37 13.31 -10.34
CA TYR A 282 27.46 12.18 -10.51
C TYR A 282 26.24 12.26 -9.55
N ILE A 283 26.44 12.76 -8.32
CA ILE A 283 25.36 13.02 -7.38
C ILE A 283 24.53 14.23 -7.83
N ALA A 284 25.19 15.30 -8.29
CA ALA A 284 24.51 16.47 -8.83
C ALA A 284 23.63 16.11 -10.04
N ASN A 285 24.10 15.23 -10.93
CA ASN A 285 23.31 14.73 -12.06
C ASN A 285 22.10 13.92 -11.59
N ALA A 286 22.26 13.04 -10.63
CA ALA A 286 21.15 12.28 -10.07
C ALA A 286 20.09 13.18 -9.40
N PHE A 287 20.51 14.25 -8.70
CA PHE A 287 19.58 15.27 -8.21
C PHE A 287 18.84 15.95 -9.37
N ASN A 288 19.55 16.32 -10.44
CA ASN A 288 18.93 16.97 -11.61
C ASN A 288 17.94 16.03 -12.30
N GLU A 289 18.23 14.74 -12.43
CA GLU A 289 17.30 13.72 -12.96
C GLU A 289 16.05 13.57 -12.10
N LEU A 290 16.19 13.63 -10.77
CA LEU A 290 15.07 13.49 -9.84
C LEU A 290 14.15 14.73 -9.83
N PHE A 291 14.70 15.92 -10.10
CA PHE A 291 13.94 17.18 -10.06
C PHE A 291 13.48 17.68 -11.42
N GLY A 292 14.01 17.12 -12.52
CA GLY A 292 13.61 17.40 -13.92
C GLY A 292 14.02 18.74 -14.38
#